data_26e43375b50b34a18b768c6f17799c65
#
_entry.id   26e43375b50b34a18b768c6f17799c65
#
_cell.length_a   1.000
_cell.length_b   1.000
_cell.length_c   1.000
_cell.angle_alpha   90.00
_cell.angle_beta   90.00
_cell.angle_gamma   90.00
#
_symmetry.space_group_name_H-M   'P 1'
#
loop_
_entity.id
_entity.type
_entity.pdbx_description
1 polymer ?
#
loop_
_entity_poly.entity_id
_entity_poly.type
_entity_poly.pdbx_seq_one_letter_code
_entity_poly.pdbx_strand_id
1 'polypeptide(L)'
;MNKKYIFNRVLLLAGTIACMCFIIAPQKKIKVWMIGDSTMCYYGPERTPLTGWGMPFAVFFDSTVQVNNMARGGRSTRTFISEIRWQPISDSLQEGDYVLIQFGHNDEAKEEKYKDRYTTPEDYRNNLIRFIRETKNKKAFPVLITPVSRMRFDKEGKALETHTEYTAIMLEVARQQNVPVIDLDKESRDLYQKLGVEATKLLFMQLEPGEHPFYPQGSKDNTHFNELGARKMAQIILADIRSLKLELAQHVVVRNAK
;
A
#
# COMPACT_ATOMS: atom_id res chain seq x y z
N MET A 1 27.45 67.43 10.84
CA MET A 1 27.22 66.05 10.38
C MET A 1 26.14 66.09 9.31
N ASN A 2 26.49 65.69 8.08
CA ASN A 2 25.74 66.00 6.86
C ASN A 2 24.50 65.10 6.74
N LYS A 3 23.27 65.62 6.77
CA LYS A 3 22.00 64.90 6.68
C LYS A 3 21.92 63.95 5.46
N LYS A 4 22.64 64.24 4.38
CA LYS A 4 22.74 63.35 3.19
C LYS A 4 23.43 62.05 3.46
N TYR A 5 24.42 61.96 4.36
CA TYR A 5 25.12 60.71 4.71
C TYR A 5 24.27 59.77 5.55
N ILE A 6 23.39 60.29 6.36
CA ILE A 6 22.46 59.48 7.18
C ILE A 6 21.37 58.90 6.31
N PHE A 7 20.86 59.63 5.33
CA PHE A 7 19.82 59.19 4.41
C PHE A 7 20.29 58.05 3.50
N ASN A 8 21.52 58.14 2.97
CA ASN A 8 22.09 57.10 2.15
C ASN A 8 22.43 55.81 2.92
N ARG A 9 22.79 55.90 4.22
CA ARG A 9 23.02 54.69 5.03
C ARG A 9 21.71 54.00 5.42
N VAL A 10 20.65 54.74 5.65
CA VAL A 10 19.31 54.18 5.94
C VAL A 10 18.73 53.53 4.71
N LEU A 11 18.93 54.06 3.50
CA LEU A 11 18.51 53.44 2.24
C LEU A 11 19.29 52.11 1.94
N LEU A 12 20.61 52.07 2.27
CA LEU A 12 21.40 50.85 2.09
C LEU A 12 21.00 49.76 3.09
N LEU A 13 20.64 50.14 4.36
CA LEU A 13 20.16 49.16 5.34
C LEU A 13 18.76 48.62 4.99
N ALA A 14 17.88 49.46 4.45
CA ALA A 14 16.55 49.06 4.02
C ALA A 14 16.60 48.15 2.79
N GLY A 15 17.58 48.37 1.87
CA GLY A 15 17.78 47.51 0.69
C GLY A 15 18.33 46.10 1.01
N THR A 16 19.11 45.94 2.09
CA THR A 16 19.64 44.64 2.53
C THR A 16 18.63 43.79 3.30
N ILE A 17 17.64 44.41 3.95
CA ILE A 17 16.55 43.68 4.65
C ILE A 17 15.50 43.15 3.68
N ALA A 18 15.30 43.80 2.52
CA ALA A 18 14.30 43.38 1.53
C ALA A 18 14.69 42.14 0.69
N CYS A 19 15.95 41.66 0.76
CA CYS A 19 16.43 40.50 -0.04
C CYS A 19 16.48 39.16 0.71
N MET A 20 15.99 39.10 1.95
CA MET A 20 15.86 37.79 2.65
C MET A 20 14.42 37.27 2.65
N CYS A 21 13.71 37.38 1.54
CA CYS A 21 12.62 36.44 1.27
C CYS A 21 13.27 35.10 0.97
N PHE A 22 13.49 34.27 1.99
CA PHE A 22 13.70 32.86 1.80
C PHE A 22 12.47 32.33 1.06
N ILE A 23 12.57 32.18 -0.25
CA ILE A 23 11.62 31.36 -1.01
C ILE A 23 11.85 29.94 -0.45
N ILE A 24 11.07 29.56 0.57
CA ILE A 24 10.98 28.18 1.00
C ILE A 24 10.36 27.47 -0.20
N ALA A 25 11.21 26.90 -1.04
CA ALA A 25 10.74 26.03 -2.10
C ALA A 25 9.84 24.96 -1.46
N PRO A 26 8.64 24.72 -2.00
CA PRO A 26 7.78 23.69 -1.43
C PRO A 26 8.57 22.37 -1.42
N GLN A 27 8.72 21.78 -0.23
CA GLN A 27 9.41 20.52 -0.08
C GLN A 27 8.73 19.48 -0.97
N LYS A 28 9.48 18.86 -1.89
CA LYS A 28 8.96 17.82 -2.78
C LYS A 28 8.45 16.68 -1.92
N LYS A 29 7.16 16.34 -2.04
CA LYS A 29 6.56 15.22 -1.34
C LYS A 29 7.01 13.90 -1.97
N ILE A 30 7.30 12.92 -1.13
CA ILE A 30 7.46 11.54 -1.54
C ILE A 30 6.07 11.00 -1.88
N LYS A 31 5.87 10.52 -3.11
CA LYS A 31 4.62 9.86 -3.47
C LYS A 31 4.76 8.35 -3.25
N VAL A 32 3.78 7.78 -2.58
CA VAL A 32 3.62 6.33 -2.43
C VAL A 32 2.45 5.89 -3.30
N TRP A 33 2.76 5.24 -4.40
CA TRP A 33 1.79 4.65 -5.30
C TRP A 33 1.50 3.22 -4.87
N MET A 34 0.24 2.90 -4.64
CA MET A 34 -0.18 1.56 -4.23
C MET A 34 -0.96 0.93 -5.36
N ILE A 35 -0.47 -0.19 -5.89
CA ILE A 35 -1.11 -0.97 -6.94
C ILE A 35 -1.44 -2.37 -6.43
N GLY A 36 -2.65 -2.82 -6.67
CA GLY A 36 -3.13 -4.07 -6.10
C GLY A 36 -4.61 -4.34 -6.36
N ASP A 37 -5.13 -5.27 -5.60
CA ASP A 37 -6.50 -5.80 -5.73
C ASP A 37 -7.48 -5.28 -4.66
N SER A 38 -8.54 -6.07 -4.42
CA SER A 38 -9.62 -5.74 -3.49
C SER A 38 -9.18 -5.69 -2.02
N THR A 39 -8.13 -6.38 -1.64
CA THR A 39 -7.66 -6.41 -0.24
C THR A 39 -6.96 -5.10 0.15
N MET A 40 -6.46 -4.35 -0.85
CA MET A 40 -5.76 -3.08 -0.69
C MET A 40 -6.64 -1.87 -1.05
N CYS A 41 -7.61 -2.00 -1.96
CA CYS A 41 -8.25 -0.89 -2.65
C CYS A 41 -9.12 -0.01 -1.74
N TYR A 42 -9.51 1.15 -2.29
CA TYR A 42 -10.50 2.03 -1.68
C TYR A 42 -11.93 1.51 -1.92
N TYR A 43 -12.76 1.56 -0.88
CA TYR A 43 -14.20 1.34 -0.93
C TYR A 43 -14.93 2.61 -0.52
N GLY A 44 -16.04 2.90 -1.19
CA GLY A 44 -16.90 4.03 -0.83
C GLY A 44 -17.69 3.77 0.46
N PRO A 45 -18.24 4.84 1.06
CA PRO A 45 -18.94 4.74 2.34
C PRO A 45 -20.15 3.79 2.32
N GLU A 46 -20.75 3.57 1.15
CA GLU A 46 -21.84 2.63 0.91
C GLU A 46 -21.44 1.14 1.06
N ARG A 47 -20.16 0.88 1.17
CA ARG A 47 -19.59 -0.46 1.37
C ARG A 47 -19.08 -0.69 2.80
N THR A 48 -19.20 0.31 3.67
CA THR A 48 -18.78 0.18 5.08
C THR A 48 -19.47 -1.03 5.74
N PRO A 49 -18.77 -1.85 6.55
CA PRO A 49 -17.41 -1.70 7.07
C PRO A 49 -16.31 -2.31 6.19
N LEU A 50 -16.61 -2.72 4.95
CA LEU A 50 -15.63 -3.27 4.01
C LEU A 50 -14.51 -2.26 3.75
N THR A 51 -13.27 -2.64 4.04
CA THR A 51 -12.12 -1.75 4.02
C THR A 51 -10.90 -2.45 3.44
N GLY A 52 -10.28 -1.86 2.40
CA GLY A 52 -8.97 -2.30 1.96
C GLY A 52 -7.87 -1.75 2.87
N TRP A 53 -6.80 -2.52 3.11
CA TRP A 53 -5.74 -2.09 4.02
C TRP A 53 -5.03 -0.80 3.58
N GLY A 54 -5.10 -0.46 2.30
CA GLY A 54 -4.57 0.80 1.78
C GLY A 54 -5.37 2.03 2.19
N MET A 55 -6.62 1.89 2.66
CA MET A 55 -7.43 3.02 3.11
C MET A 55 -6.87 3.67 4.38
N PRO A 56 -6.59 2.94 5.47
CA PRO A 56 -5.99 3.51 6.66
C PRO A 56 -4.48 3.80 6.54
N PHE A 57 -3.82 3.40 5.45
CA PHE A 57 -2.37 3.46 5.35
C PHE A 57 -1.82 4.90 5.35
N ALA A 58 -2.51 5.82 4.68
CA ALA A 58 -2.09 7.21 4.57
C ALA A 58 -1.99 7.96 5.91
N VAL A 59 -2.82 7.60 6.91
CA VAL A 59 -2.86 8.29 8.21
C VAL A 59 -1.62 8.06 9.07
N PHE A 60 -0.79 7.11 8.68
CA PHE A 60 0.44 6.79 9.41
C PHE A 60 1.65 7.64 8.99
N PHE A 61 1.52 8.46 7.96
CA PHE A 61 2.60 9.31 7.46
C PHE A 61 2.38 10.79 7.79
N ASP A 62 3.47 11.52 7.87
CA ASP A 62 3.45 12.97 8.00
C ASP A 62 3.09 13.68 6.67
N SER A 63 3.05 14.99 6.68
CA SER A 63 2.65 15.80 5.51
C SER A 63 3.64 15.77 4.34
N THR A 64 4.83 15.20 4.53
CA THR A 64 5.88 15.08 3.49
C THR A 64 5.64 13.88 2.56
N VAL A 65 4.74 12.96 2.95
CA VAL A 65 4.33 11.80 2.14
C VAL A 65 2.92 12.00 1.59
N GLN A 66 2.75 11.66 0.32
CA GLN A 66 1.45 11.58 -0.34
C GLN A 66 1.17 10.13 -0.77
N VAL A 67 0.19 9.50 -0.16
CA VAL A 67 -0.24 8.14 -0.52
C VAL A 67 -1.33 8.19 -1.58
N ASN A 68 -1.07 7.54 -2.73
CA ASN A 68 -1.98 7.41 -3.86
C ASN A 68 -2.39 5.93 -3.99
N ASN A 69 -3.53 5.56 -3.40
CA ASN A 69 -4.04 4.20 -3.50
C ASN A 69 -4.79 4.01 -4.83
N MET A 70 -4.11 3.40 -5.80
CA MET A 70 -4.61 3.11 -7.15
C MET A 70 -5.09 1.66 -7.29
N ALA A 71 -5.05 0.86 -6.22
CA ALA A 71 -5.53 -0.51 -6.21
C ALA A 71 -7.01 -0.59 -6.59
N ARG A 72 -7.41 -1.68 -7.24
CA ARG A 72 -8.78 -1.85 -7.72
C ARG A 72 -9.30 -3.27 -7.49
N GLY A 73 -10.47 -3.38 -6.89
CA GLY A 73 -11.11 -4.66 -6.61
C GLY A 73 -11.27 -5.54 -7.85
N GLY A 74 -10.96 -6.83 -7.72
CA GLY A 74 -11.07 -7.82 -8.79
C GLY A 74 -9.94 -7.82 -9.83
N ARG A 75 -8.91 -6.99 -9.67
CA ARG A 75 -7.82 -6.90 -10.65
C ARG A 75 -6.69 -7.85 -10.29
N SER A 76 -6.21 -8.55 -11.33
CA SER A 76 -4.95 -9.28 -11.35
C SER A 76 -3.85 -8.40 -11.94
N THR A 77 -2.59 -8.85 -11.93
CA THR A 77 -1.50 -8.17 -12.64
C THR A 77 -1.83 -8.00 -14.12
N ARG A 78 -2.39 -9.04 -14.76
CA ARG A 78 -2.82 -9.03 -16.16
C ARG A 78 -3.87 -7.94 -16.43
N THR A 79 -4.97 -7.91 -15.67
CA THR A 79 -6.05 -6.95 -15.89
C THR A 79 -5.66 -5.53 -15.52
N PHE A 80 -4.79 -5.36 -14.52
CA PHE A 80 -4.26 -4.04 -14.17
C PHE A 80 -3.43 -3.43 -15.32
N ILE A 81 -2.73 -4.26 -16.08
CA ILE A 81 -1.99 -3.85 -17.29
C ILE A 81 -2.94 -3.65 -18.47
N SER A 82 -3.80 -4.63 -18.78
CA SER A 82 -4.65 -4.61 -19.98
C SER A 82 -5.73 -3.54 -19.95
N GLU A 83 -6.19 -3.12 -18.75
CA GLU A 83 -7.11 -2.00 -18.55
C GLU A 83 -6.39 -0.63 -18.52
N ILE A 84 -5.11 -0.59 -18.89
CA ILE A 84 -4.29 0.64 -18.94
C ILE A 84 -4.22 1.36 -17.57
N ARG A 85 -4.35 0.63 -16.45
CA ARG A 85 -4.28 1.20 -15.10
C ARG A 85 -2.84 1.50 -14.67
N TRP A 86 -1.89 0.69 -15.12
CA TRP A 86 -0.48 0.86 -14.80
C TRP A 86 0.17 2.03 -15.55
N GLN A 87 -0.14 2.20 -16.84
CA GLN A 87 0.56 3.15 -17.67
C GLN A 87 0.53 4.60 -17.12
N PRO A 88 -0.62 5.18 -16.72
CA PRO A 88 -0.67 6.53 -16.17
C PRO A 88 0.16 6.68 -14.88
N ILE A 89 0.25 5.61 -14.08
CA ILE A 89 1.07 5.61 -12.86
C ILE A 89 2.55 5.65 -13.24
N SER A 90 2.97 4.71 -14.11
CA SER A 90 4.36 4.63 -14.59
C SER A 90 4.83 5.94 -15.22
N ASP A 91 3.97 6.59 -16.00
CA ASP A 91 4.28 7.90 -16.63
C ASP A 91 4.43 9.02 -15.59
N SER A 92 3.70 8.95 -14.49
CA SER A 92 3.67 9.95 -13.42
C SER A 92 4.76 9.77 -12.36
N LEU A 93 5.46 8.63 -12.35
CA LEU A 93 6.51 8.34 -11.39
C LEU A 93 7.67 9.33 -11.50
N GLN A 94 8.19 9.72 -10.35
CA GLN A 94 9.35 10.58 -10.22
C GLN A 94 10.43 9.91 -9.35
N GLU A 95 11.67 10.37 -9.51
CA GLU A 95 12.78 9.94 -8.66
C GLU A 95 12.44 10.13 -7.18
N GLY A 96 12.63 9.08 -6.37
CA GLY A 96 12.32 9.06 -4.95
C GLY A 96 10.90 8.60 -4.60
N ASP A 97 10.00 8.42 -5.58
CA ASP A 97 8.67 7.84 -5.34
C ASP A 97 8.76 6.35 -4.96
N TYR A 98 7.76 5.85 -4.27
CA TYR A 98 7.60 4.42 -3.95
C TYR A 98 6.44 3.81 -4.72
N VAL A 99 6.58 2.54 -5.13
CA VAL A 99 5.47 1.74 -5.65
C VAL A 99 5.32 0.49 -4.80
N LEU A 100 4.24 0.40 -4.03
CA LEU A 100 3.86 -0.79 -3.27
C LEU A 100 2.98 -1.68 -4.16
N ILE A 101 3.43 -2.91 -4.39
CA ILE A 101 2.86 -3.82 -5.39
C ILE A 101 2.34 -5.07 -4.70
N GLN A 102 1.00 -5.25 -4.64
CA GLN A 102 0.36 -6.43 -4.05
C GLN A 102 -0.69 -7.02 -5.00
N PHE A 103 -0.43 -8.18 -5.54
CA PHE A 103 -1.34 -8.97 -6.38
C PHE A 103 -1.22 -10.46 -6.05
N GLY A 104 -2.17 -11.27 -6.50
CA GLY A 104 -2.18 -12.72 -6.36
C GLY A 104 -3.59 -13.30 -6.29
N HIS A 105 -4.47 -12.74 -5.45
CA HIS A 105 -5.83 -13.25 -5.24
C HIS A 105 -6.64 -13.47 -6.52
N ASN A 106 -6.49 -12.60 -7.51
CA ASN A 106 -7.20 -12.68 -8.77
C ASN A 106 -6.36 -13.36 -9.85
N ASP A 107 -5.05 -13.28 -9.75
CA ASP A 107 -4.12 -13.96 -10.65
C ASP A 107 -4.26 -15.48 -10.56
N GLU A 108 -4.45 -16.03 -9.36
CA GLU A 108 -4.60 -17.47 -9.12
C GLU A 108 -5.99 -18.04 -9.44
N ALA A 109 -6.99 -17.18 -9.72
CA ALA A 109 -8.40 -17.60 -9.85
C ALA A 109 -8.66 -18.33 -11.17
N LYS A 110 -8.52 -19.67 -11.16
CA LYS A 110 -8.60 -20.58 -12.34
C LYS A 110 -10.05 -20.92 -12.74
N GLU A 111 -11.05 -20.59 -11.91
CA GLU A 111 -12.44 -20.92 -12.20
C GLU A 111 -12.94 -20.20 -13.47
N GLU A 112 -13.76 -20.86 -14.29
CA GLU A 112 -14.23 -20.35 -15.58
C GLU A 112 -14.86 -18.95 -15.49
N LYS A 113 -15.63 -18.68 -14.43
CA LYS A 113 -16.23 -17.35 -14.19
C LYS A 113 -15.20 -16.21 -13.98
N TYR A 114 -13.93 -16.57 -13.75
CA TYR A 114 -12.83 -15.66 -13.47
C TYR A 114 -11.71 -15.70 -14.52
N LYS A 115 -11.89 -16.43 -15.62
CA LYS A 115 -10.89 -16.62 -16.67
C LYS A 115 -10.29 -15.31 -17.21
N ASP A 116 -11.07 -14.24 -17.23
CA ASP A 116 -10.61 -12.94 -17.75
C ASP A 116 -9.54 -12.29 -16.86
N ARG A 117 -9.49 -12.63 -15.58
CA ARG A 117 -8.49 -12.12 -14.65
C ARG A 117 -7.40 -13.14 -14.27
N TYR A 118 -7.63 -14.41 -14.55
CA TYR A 118 -6.61 -15.42 -14.32
C TYR A 118 -5.32 -15.06 -15.08
N THR A 119 -4.20 -15.17 -14.39
CA THR A 119 -2.86 -14.92 -14.92
C THR A 119 -2.04 -16.17 -14.68
N THR A 120 -1.41 -16.72 -15.72
CA THR A 120 -0.54 -17.91 -15.55
C THR A 120 0.62 -17.56 -14.60
N PRO A 121 1.20 -18.55 -13.91
CA PRO A 121 2.40 -18.34 -13.07
C PRO A 121 3.53 -17.62 -13.81
N GLU A 122 3.75 -17.96 -15.09
CA GLU A 122 4.77 -17.31 -15.92
C GLU A 122 4.42 -15.86 -16.24
N ASP A 123 3.18 -15.58 -16.66
CA ASP A 123 2.74 -14.20 -16.93
C ASP A 123 2.74 -13.34 -15.66
N TYR A 124 2.36 -13.93 -14.51
CA TYR A 124 2.43 -13.23 -13.23
C TYR A 124 3.86 -12.80 -12.90
N ARG A 125 4.84 -13.71 -13.05
CA ARG A 125 6.26 -13.43 -12.92
C ARG A 125 6.68 -12.27 -13.85
N ASN A 126 6.34 -12.36 -15.12
CA ASN A 126 6.71 -11.38 -16.13
C ASN A 126 6.08 -10.01 -15.84
N ASN A 127 4.82 -9.98 -15.38
CA ASN A 127 4.13 -8.75 -15.02
C ASN A 127 4.77 -8.07 -13.79
N LEU A 128 5.15 -8.84 -12.75
CA LEU A 128 5.88 -8.32 -11.60
C LEU A 128 7.23 -7.71 -12.01
N ILE A 129 7.99 -8.43 -12.85
CA ILE A 129 9.27 -7.92 -13.39
C ILE A 129 9.05 -6.64 -14.18
N ARG A 130 7.98 -6.55 -14.97
CA ARG A 130 7.62 -5.34 -15.71
C ARG A 130 7.38 -4.16 -14.76
N PHE A 131 6.55 -4.32 -13.73
CA PHE A 131 6.28 -3.26 -12.74
C PHE A 131 7.58 -2.78 -12.08
N ILE A 132 8.43 -3.71 -11.66
CA ILE A 132 9.73 -3.41 -11.04
C ILE A 132 10.63 -2.62 -11.99
N ARG A 133 10.80 -3.10 -13.21
CA ARG A 133 11.68 -2.48 -14.23
C ARG A 133 11.22 -1.07 -14.57
N GLU A 134 9.93 -0.90 -14.86
CA GLU A 134 9.39 0.41 -15.22
C GLU A 134 9.46 1.40 -14.06
N THR A 135 9.28 0.94 -12.80
CA THR A 135 9.49 1.74 -11.59
C THR A 135 10.95 2.18 -11.46
N LYS A 136 11.90 1.23 -11.56
CA LYS A 136 13.34 1.53 -11.45
C LYS A 136 13.82 2.47 -12.56
N ASN A 137 13.28 2.38 -13.77
CA ASN A 137 13.63 3.27 -14.88
C ASN A 137 13.28 4.74 -14.59
N LYS A 138 12.35 4.99 -13.68
CA LYS A 138 12.00 6.33 -13.19
C LYS A 138 12.78 6.72 -11.92
N LYS A 139 13.76 5.90 -11.51
CA LYS A 139 14.50 6.04 -10.23
C LYS A 139 13.58 6.06 -9.01
N ALA A 140 12.43 5.40 -9.12
CA ALA A 140 11.50 5.15 -8.04
C ALA A 140 11.78 3.77 -7.40
N PHE A 141 11.25 3.54 -6.20
CA PHE A 141 11.53 2.37 -5.38
C PHE A 141 10.36 1.39 -5.41
N PRO A 142 10.47 0.24 -6.11
CA PRO A 142 9.47 -0.81 -6.03
C PRO A 142 9.62 -1.60 -4.72
N VAL A 143 8.49 -1.89 -4.07
CA VAL A 143 8.39 -2.79 -2.91
C VAL A 143 7.31 -3.82 -3.21
N LEU A 144 7.68 -5.09 -3.25
CA LEU A 144 6.72 -6.17 -3.40
C LEU A 144 6.07 -6.50 -2.05
N ILE A 145 4.78 -6.84 -2.09
CA ILE A 145 4.02 -7.28 -0.92
C ILE A 145 3.28 -8.55 -1.33
N THR A 146 3.57 -9.68 -0.69
CA THR A 146 2.88 -10.94 -1.02
C THR A 146 1.37 -10.81 -0.79
N PRO A 147 0.53 -11.57 -1.54
CA PRO A 147 -0.91 -11.50 -1.33
C PRO A 147 -1.24 -11.87 0.12
N VAL A 148 -2.06 -11.04 0.78
CA VAL A 148 -2.45 -11.30 2.18
C VAL A 148 -3.22 -12.61 2.28
N SER A 149 -2.95 -13.43 3.31
CA SER A 149 -3.60 -14.73 3.47
C SER A 149 -5.10 -14.59 3.73
N ARG A 150 -5.90 -15.52 3.16
CA ARG A 150 -7.33 -15.64 3.50
C ARG A 150 -7.47 -16.23 4.90
N MET A 151 -8.56 -15.93 5.58
CA MET A 151 -8.90 -16.62 6.83
C MET A 151 -9.26 -18.08 6.54
N ARG A 152 -8.29 -18.97 6.70
CA ARG A 152 -8.47 -20.40 6.50
C ARG A 152 -7.71 -21.18 7.57
N PHE A 153 -8.42 -22.09 8.23
CA PHE A 153 -7.86 -22.97 9.25
C PHE A 153 -8.18 -24.42 8.93
N ASP A 154 -7.33 -25.33 9.36
CA ASP A 154 -7.65 -26.77 9.38
C ASP A 154 -8.52 -27.12 10.60
N LYS A 155 -8.80 -28.42 10.75
CA LYS A 155 -9.64 -28.92 11.84
C LYS A 155 -8.98 -28.81 13.21
N GLU A 156 -7.68 -28.74 13.23
CA GLU A 156 -6.83 -28.61 14.41
C GLU A 156 -6.61 -27.14 14.81
N GLY A 157 -7.15 -26.19 14.04
CA GLY A 157 -7.03 -24.75 14.28
C GLY A 157 -5.71 -24.15 13.82
N LYS A 158 -5.00 -24.79 12.89
CA LYS A 158 -3.80 -24.25 12.26
C LYS A 158 -4.18 -23.39 11.09
N ALA A 159 -3.65 -22.16 11.05
CA ALA A 159 -3.80 -21.25 9.92
C ALA A 159 -3.07 -21.78 8.67
N LEU A 160 -3.79 -21.88 7.55
CA LEU A 160 -3.31 -22.50 6.31
C LEU A 160 -2.83 -21.46 5.30
N GLU A 161 -1.85 -21.85 4.49
CA GLU A 161 -1.47 -21.10 3.29
C GLU A 161 -2.60 -21.09 2.28
N THR A 162 -2.80 -19.94 1.63
CA THR A 162 -3.88 -19.76 0.66
C THR A 162 -3.41 -19.29 -0.71
N HIS A 163 -2.14 -18.90 -0.85
CA HIS A 163 -1.56 -18.35 -2.07
C HIS A 163 -0.18 -18.95 -2.40
N THR A 164 0.06 -20.19 -2.03
CA THR A 164 1.38 -20.86 -2.02
C THR A 164 2.19 -20.64 -3.30
N GLU A 165 1.60 -20.90 -4.47
CA GLU A 165 2.30 -20.78 -5.77
C GLU A 165 2.65 -19.33 -6.09
N TYR A 166 1.70 -18.41 -5.96
CA TYR A 166 1.89 -17.00 -6.32
C TYR A 166 2.75 -16.24 -5.30
N THR A 167 2.65 -16.58 -4.01
CA THR A 167 3.56 -16.08 -2.97
C THR A 167 5.00 -16.51 -3.25
N ALA A 168 5.24 -17.78 -3.55
CA ALA A 168 6.58 -18.29 -3.87
C ALA A 168 7.20 -17.58 -5.09
N ILE A 169 6.40 -17.36 -6.15
CA ILE A 169 6.85 -16.63 -7.34
C ILE A 169 7.24 -15.19 -6.99
N MET A 170 6.43 -14.48 -6.20
CA MET A 170 6.72 -13.08 -5.83
C MET A 170 8.00 -12.97 -4.99
N LEU A 171 8.19 -13.86 -4.01
CA LEU A 171 9.41 -13.92 -3.20
C LEU A 171 10.65 -14.21 -4.05
N GLU A 172 10.53 -15.12 -5.03
CA GLU A 172 11.62 -15.42 -5.96
C GLU A 172 11.94 -14.22 -6.86
N VAL A 173 10.93 -13.55 -7.42
CA VAL A 173 11.12 -12.33 -8.23
C VAL A 173 11.79 -11.24 -7.41
N ALA A 174 11.38 -11.02 -6.16
CA ALA A 174 12.01 -10.04 -5.28
C ALA A 174 13.52 -10.30 -5.13
N ARG A 175 13.87 -11.56 -4.86
CA ARG A 175 15.28 -11.99 -4.73
C ARG A 175 16.06 -11.79 -6.03
N GLN A 176 15.51 -12.23 -7.17
CA GLN A 176 16.17 -12.14 -8.48
C GLN A 176 16.34 -10.69 -8.94
N GLN A 177 15.36 -9.85 -8.67
CA GLN A 177 15.38 -8.44 -9.06
C GLN A 177 16.07 -7.53 -8.04
N ASN A 178 16.51 -8.08 -6.89
CA ASN A 178 17.10 -7.34 -5.78
C ASN A 178 16.21 -6.15 -5.38
N VAL A 179 14.97 -6.45 -4.97
CA VAL A 179 14.00 -5.46 -4.48
C VAL A 179 13.47 -5.88 -3.11
N PRO A 180 13.11 -4.92 -2.25
CA PRO A 180 12.47 -5.21 -0.98
C PRO A 180 11.16 -5.98 -1.18
N VAL A 181 10.90 -6.92 -0.26
CA VAL A 181 9.63 -7.66 -0.21
C VAL A 181 9.13 -7.74 1.23
N ILE A 182 7.83 -7.54 1.40
CA ILE A 182 7.08 -7.74 2.63
C ILE A 182 6.30 -9.04 2.46
N ASP A 183 6.58 -10.05 3.29
CA ASP A 183 5.87 -11.33 3.25
C ASP A 183 4.57 -11.26 4.06
N LEU A 184 3.62 -10.47 3.55
CA LEU A 184 2.33 -10.26 4.19
C LEU A 184 1.50 -11.55 4.29
N ASP A 185 1.70 -12.53 3.38
CA ASP A 185 1.07 -13.85 3.48
C ASP A 185 1.47 -14.53 4.79
N LYS A 186 2.76 -14.63 5.05
CA LYS A 186 3.27 -15.25 6.29
C LYS A 186 2.87 -14.44 7.53
N GLU A 187 3.07 -13.13 7.52
CA GLU A 187 2.81 -12.24 8.65
C GLU A 187 1.32 -12.23 9.05
N SER A 188 0.42 -12.22 8.06
CA SER A 188 -1.02 -12.29 8.33
C SER A 188 -1.42 -13.66 8.88
N ARG A 189 -0.86 -14.77 8.37
CA ARG A 189 -1.10 -16.12 8.93
C ARG A 189 -0.60 -16.23 10.37
N ASP A 190 0.57 -15.68 10.68
CA ASP A 190 1.11 -15.65 12.04
C ASP A 190 0.19 -14.87 12.99
N LEU A 191 -0.39 -13.76 12.53
CA LEU A 191 -1.41 -13.04 13.29
C LEU A 191 -2.67 -13.88 13.51
N TYR A 192 -3.20 -14.52 12.45
CA TYR A 192 -4.39 -15.37 12.55
C TYR A 192 -4.15 -16.56 13.49
N GLN A 193 -2.98 -17.17 13.43
CA GLN A 193 -2.60 -18.26 14.32
C GLN A 193 -2.59 -17.82 15.78
N LYS A 194 -2.07 -16.63 16.08
CA LYS A 194 -2.07 -16.08 17.45
C LYS A 194 -3.47 -15.76 17.97
N LEU A 195 -4.35 -15.29 17.11
CA LEU A 195 -5.72 -14.95 17.46
C LEU A 195 -6.63 -16.18 17.60
N GLY A 196 -6.32 -17.24 16.87
CA GLY A 196 -7.19 -18.41 16.73
C GLY A 196 -8.41 -18.13 15.85
N VAL A 197 -9.21 -19.17 15.60
CA VAL A 197 -10.30 -19.15 14.63
C VAL A 197 -11.32 -18.04 14.91
N GLU A 198 -11.83 -18.00 16.16
CA GLU A 198 -12.94 -17.10 16.49
C GLU A 198 -12.54 -15.62 16.51
N ALA A 199 -11.40 -15.29 17.12
CA ALA A 199 -10.98 -13.89 17.18
C ALA A 199 -10.49 -13.38 15.80
N THR A 200 -10.01 -14.26 14.91
CA THR A 200 -9.65 -13.88 13.55
C THR A 200 -10.86 -13.40 12.74
N LYS A 201 -12.05 -13.95 12.98
CA LYS A 201 -13.30 -13.48 12.32
C LYS A 201 -13.52 -11.98 12.48
N LEU A 202 -13.10 -11.40 13.61
CA LEU A 202 -13.23 -9.97 13.91
C LEU A 202 -12.42 -9.07 12.97
N LEU A 203 -11.52 -9.63 12.17
CA LEU A 203 -10.72 -8.88 11.19
C LEU A 203 -11.39 -8.82 9.81
N PHE A 204 -12.34 -9.71 9.56
CA PHE A 204 -12.92 -9.95 8.24
C PHE A 204 -14.38 -9.47 8.15
N MET A 205 -14.92 -9.51 6.93
CA MET A 205 -16.33 -9.23 6.67
C MET A 205 -17.20 -10.43 7.08
N GLN A 206 -17.16 -10.74 8.38
CA GLN A 206 -17.97 -11.75 9.04
C GLN A 206 -19.05 -11.01 9.85
N LEU A 207 -20.25 -10.90 9.28
CA LEU A 207 -21.35 -10.14 9.84
C LEU A 207 -22.59 -11.06 9.95
N GLU A 208 -23.27 -11.01 11.08
CA GLU A 208 -24.54 -11.69 11.24
C GLU A 208 -25.68 -10.91 10.53
N PRO A 209 -26.78 -11.58 10.15
CA PRO A 209 -27.93 -10.91 9.60
C PRO A 209 -28.47 -9.81 10.55
N GLY A 210 -28.65 -8.60 9.99
CA GLY A 210 -29.09 -7.43 10.74
C GLY A 210 -28.02 -6.67 11.51
N GLU A 211 -26.79 -7.16 11.54
CA GLU A 211 -25.69 -6.51 12.27
C GLU A 211 -25.26 -5.17 11.64
N HIS A 212 -25.36 -5.05 10.32
CA HIS A 212 -24.96 -3.83 9.62
C HIS A 212 -25.97 -3.41 8.55
N PRO A 213 -26.38 -2.13 8.45
CA PRO A 213 -27.43 -1.68 7.54
C PRO A 213 -27.11 -1.91 6.06
N PHE A 214 -25.84 -1.84 5.64
CA PHE A 214 -25.42 -2.14 4.26
C PHE A 214 -25.31 -3.64 3.95
N TYR A 215 -25.39 -4.49 4.97
CA TYR A 215 -25.33 -5.95 4.86
C TYR A 215 -26.47 -6.61 5.63
N PRO A 216 -27.75 -6.35 5.26
CA PRO A 216 -28.90 -6.82 6.05
C PRO A 216 -29.00 -8.34 6.12
N GLN A 217 -28.41 -9.06 5.15
CA GLN A 217 -28.33 -10.53 5.12
C GLN A 217 -27.06 -11.07 5.80
N GLY A 218 -26.25 -10.19 6.41
CA GLY A 218 -24.93 -10.53 6.92
C GLY A 218 -23.88 -10.72 5.83
N SER A 219 -22.73 -11.22 6.23
CA SER A 219 -21.61 -11.56 5.32
C SER A 219 -20.81 -12.70 5.92
N LYS A 220 -20.32 -13.62 5.07
CA LYS A 220 -19.38 -14.70 5.45
C LYS A 220 -18.18 -14.69 4.52
N ASP A 221 -17.41 -13.62 4.58
CA ASP A 221 -16.27 -13.38 3.68
C ASP A 221 -14.95 -13.56 4.44
N ASN A 222 -14.18 -14.56 4.05
CA ASN A 222 -12.89 -14.92 4.61
C ASN A 222 -11.71 -14.26 3.89
N THR A 223 -11.98 -13.33 2.98
CA THR A 223 -10.96 -12.68 2.13
C THR A 223 -10.84 -11.19 2.42
N HIS A 224 -11.97 -10.50 2.55
CA HIS A 224 -11.99 -9.05 2.67
C HIS A 224 -12.10 -8.61 4.13
N PHE A 225 -11.40 -7.53 4.44
CA PHE A 225 -11.32 -6.98 5.78
C PHE A 225 -12.45 -5.99 6.08
N ASN A 226 -12.78 -5.90 7.35
CA ASN A 226 -13.41 -4.73 7.93
C ASN A 226 -12.34 -3.69 8.33
N GLU A 227 -12.75 -2.58 8.98
CA GLU A 227 -11.85 -1.49 9.39
C GLU A 227 -10.73 -1.96 10.33
N LEU A 228 -11.02 -2.87 11.27
CA LEU A 228 -10.04 -3.41 12.20
C LEU A 228 -8.99 -4.25 11.47
N GLY A 229 -9.43 -5.18 10.62
CA GLY A 229 -8.53 -6.02 9.83
C GLY A 229 -7.64 -5.22 8.90
N ALA A 230 -8.22 -4.29 8.15
CA ALA A 230 -7.49 -3.40 7.27
C ALA A 230 -6.40 -2.60 8.01
N ARG A 231 -6.72 -2.05 9.20
CA ARG A 231 -5.76 -1.34 10.04
C ARG A 231 -4.64 -2.26 10.54
N LYS A 232 -4.96 -3.51 10.91
CA LYS A 232 -3.95 -4.49 11.34
C LYS A 232 -2.96 -4.82 10.22
N MET A 233 -3.45 -5.04 8.99
CA MET A 233 -2.56 -5.29 7.83
C MET A 233 -1.68 -4.07 7.55
N ALA A 234 -2.25 -2.86 7.56
CA ALA A 234 -1.47 -1.64 7.40
C ALA A 234 -0.37 -1.50 8.47
N GLN A 235 -0.64 -1.87 9.73
CA GLN A 235 0.34 -1.85 10.81
C GLN A 235 1.48 -2.86 10.62
N ILE A 236 1.18 -4.07 10.12
CA ILE A 236 2.19 -5.07 9.77
C ILE A 236 3.12 -4.50 8.70
N ILE A 237 2.56 -4.01 7.59
CA ILE A 237 3.33 -3.44 6.49
C ILE A 237 4.23 -2.27 6.97
N LEU A 238 3.74 -1.42 7.86
CA LEU A 238 4.53 -0.34 8.45
C LEU A 238 5.68 -0.84 9.33
N ALA A 239 5.47 -1.93 10.06
CA ALA A 239 6.53 -2.56 10.84
C ALA A 239 7.64 -3.09 9.91
N ASP A 240 7.26 -3.70 8.79
CA ASP A 240 8.21 -4.21 7.82
C ASP A 240 8.94 -3.11 7.05
N ILE A 241 8.27 -2.01 6.70
CA ILE A 241 8.93 -0.82 6.13
C ILE A 241 10.05 -0.33 7.06
N ARG A 242 9.84 -0.35 8.39
CA ARG A 242 10.86 -0.02 9.39
C ARG A 242 11.96 -1.09 9.47
N SER A 243 11.59 -2.36 9.51
CA SER A 243 12.49 -3.50 9.58
C SER A 243 13.44 -3.56 8.37
N LEU A 244 12.90 -3.29 7.18
CA LEU A 244 13.65 -3.20 5.92
C LEU A 244 14.47 -1.91 5.80
N LYS A 245 14.38 -0.99 6.78
CA LYS A 245 15.07 0.29 6.81
C LYS A 245 14.85 1.13 5.54
N LEU A 246 13.65 1.05 4.96
CA LEU A 246 13.29 1.90 3.84
C LEU A 246 13.28 3.36 4.32
N GLU A 247 13.74 4.30 3.49
CA GLU A 247 13.73 5.73 3.83
C GLU A 247 12.33 6.22 4.20
N LEU A 248 11.31 5.67 3.56
CA LEU A 248 9.90 5.91 3.88
C LEU A 248 9.56 5.75 5.37
N ALA A 249 10.31 4.92 6.12
CA ALA A 249 10.13 4.72 7.56
C ALA A 249 10.36 6.00 8.38
N GLN A 250 11.19 6.92 7.90
CA GLN A 250 11.50 8.19 8.57
C GLN A 250 10.31 9.16 8.58
N HIS A 251 9.36 8.95 7.69
CA HIS A 251 8.16 9.76 7.50
C HIS A 251 6.92 9.20 8.23
N VAL A 252 7.08 8.08 8.93
CA VAL A 252 5.99 7.52 9.75
C VAL A 252 5.84 8.34 11.03
N VAL A 253 4.62 8.85 11.27
CA VAL A 253 4.32 9.67 12.46
C VAL A 253 4.61 8.88 13.73
N VAL A 254 5.51 9.40 14.55
CA VAL A 254 5.76 8.91 15.90
C VAL A 254 5.12 9.90 16.86
N ARG A 255 4.03 9.51 17.52
CA ARG A 255 3.54 10.29 18.66
C ARG A 255 4.40 9.95 19.86
N ASN A 256 5.22 10.89 20.31
CA ASN A 256 5.82 10.80 21.64
C ASN A 256 4.66 10.74 22.65
N ALA A 257 4.61 9.68 23.47
CA ALA A 257 3.73 9.63 24.60
C ALA A 257 4.06 10.84 25.48
N LYS A 258 3.07 11.70 25.70
CA LYS A 258 3.17 12.79 26.69
C LYS A 258 3.01 12.20 28.07
#